data_3c1d4289c679274a89eb73606c5c4e72
#
_entry.id   3c1d4289c679274a89eb73606c5c4e72
#
_cell.length_a   1.000
_cell.length_b   1.000
_cell.length_c   1.000
_cell.angle_alpha   90.00
_cell.angle_beta   90.00
_cell.angle_gamma   90.00
#
_symmetry.space_group_name_H-M   'P 1'
#
loop_
_entity.id
_entity.type
_entity.pdbx_description
1 polymer ?
#
loop_
_entity_poly.entity_id
_entity_poly.type
_entity_poly.pdbx_seq_one_letter_code
_entity_poly.pdbx_strand_id
1 'polypeptide(L)'
;MLIFPPEWVPTAPYLALPSLAAVLRQNGIETVLKDINVEMFDHFFTSGFLLFVKSKIQARLRALRQREQGERLSPEDAELKQMLSDYQLIDLDHHITKVARAKKIMRGPEFYEVEKAEWALNAFREVMEYISVCYFPASINFYPVESNLNVYRPWVSEDLLKVPYDKQVNVYADICRQLVLRSIKKEKPDVVGISIGTPVQLMAGITFATLIKEAYPDIHVTVGGNVITRLKDEFAKLPHFFGKVFDSMITYEGEHALVWLVEALSGKRKLSEVSNLIYKDEEGNMHVNDTYQENVTELPPPDFDGMPWEKYFSPEKLVPYLGTRGCYWGKCTFCDHGAGYIDQFRAKHAEQ
;
A
#
# COMPACT_ATOMS: atom_id res chain seq x y z
N MET A 1 -12.56 6.84 3.73
CA MET A 1 -11.98 5.76 2.87
C MET A 1 -10.76 5.17 3.54
N LEU A 2 -10.63 3.85 3.55
CA LEU A 2 -9.44 3.14 4.06
C LEU A 2 -8.68 2.49 2.91
N ILE A 3 -7.36 2.64 2.88
CA ILE A 3 -6.47 2.14 1.82
C ILE A 3 -5.44 1.18 2.42
N PHE A 4 -5.29 -0.01 1.81
CA PHE A 4 -4.16 -0.90 2.03
C PHE A 4 -3.22 -0.78 0.82
N PRO A 5 -2.00 -0.25 1.01
CA PRO A 5 -1.07 -0.03 -0.10
C PRO A 5 -0.34 -1.31 -0.50
N PRO A 6 0.26 -1.40 -1.72
CA PRO A 6 1.26 -2.42 -2.03
C PRO A 6 2.44 -2.31 -1.05
N GLU A 7 3.13 -3.30 -0.72
CA GLU A 7 3.44 -4.61 -1.25
C GLU A 7 3.02 -5.69 -0.24
N TRP A 8 2.14 -6.57 -0.64
CA TRP A 8 1.68 -7.71 0.14
C TRP A 8 1.31 -8.86 -0.79
N VAL A 9 1.15 -10.08 -0.25
CA VAL A 9 0.69 -11.22 -1.05
C VAL A 9 -0.75 -11.01 -1.51
N PRO A 10 -1.06 -11.14 -2.81
CA PRO A 10 -2.38 -10.81 -3.32
C PRO A 10 -3.38 -11.98 -3.30
N THR A 11 -3.24 -12.91 -2.35
CA THR A 11 -4.09 -14.11 -2.25
C THR A 11 -5.23 -13.97 -1.25
N ALA A 12 -5.09 -13.05 -0.28
CA ALA A 12 -6.07 -12.82 0.77
C ALA A 12 -6.03 -11.35 1.21
N PRO A 13 -7.14 -10.80 1.74
CA PRO A 13 -7.14 -9.46 2.32
C PRO A 13 -6.27 -9.37 3.57
N TYR A 14 -5.69 -8.19 3.79
CA TYR A 14 -5.06 -7.88 5.06
C TYR A 14 -6.12 -7.45 6.07
N LEU A 15 -6.06 -7.99 7.30
CA LEU A 15 -7.13 -7.87 8.29
C LEU A 15 -7.39 -6.43 8.77
N ALA A 16 -6.43 -5.51 8.65
CA ALA A 16 -6.58 -4.16 9.19
C ALA A 16 -7.80 -3.43 8.64
N LEU A 17 -8.03 -3.44 7.31
CA LEU A 17 -9.15 -2.73 6.71
C LEU A 17 -10.50 -3.26 7.22
N PRO A 18 -10.79 -4.57 7.19
CA PRO A 18 -12.03 -5.12 7.73
C PRO A 18 -12.24 -4.85 9.23
N SER A 19 -11.17 -4.90 10.04
CA SER A 19 -11.26 -4.62 11.48
C SER A 19 -11.62 -3.16 11.76
N LEU A 20 -10.96 -2.22 11.09
CA LEU A 20 -11.23 -0.79 11.21
C LEU A 20 -12.63 -0.43 10.68
N ALA A 21 -13.04 -1.03 9.56
CA ALA A 21 -14.36 -0.81 8.97
C ALA A 21 -15.49 -1.23 9.91
N ALA A 22 -15.33 -2.36 10.60
CA ALA A 22 -16.33 -2.86 11.52
C ALA A 22 -16.66 -1.84 12.62
N VAL A 23 -15.63 -1.25 13.25
CA VAL A 23 -15.82 -0.25 14.32
C VAL A 23 -16.33 1.08 13.76
N LEU A 24 -15.79 1.56 12.63
CA LEU A 24 -16.26 2.80 11.99
C LEU A 24 -17.75 2.71 11.62
N ARG A 25 -18.17 1.62 10.98
CA ARG A 25 -19.56 1.40 10.55
C ARG A 25 -20.51 1.22 11.75
N GLN A 26 -20.07 0.53 12.80
CA GLN A 26 -20.82 0.42 14.06
C GLN A 26 -21.10 1.80 14.68
N ASN A 27 -20.19 2.76 14.48
CA ASN A 27 -20.36 4.15 14.93
C ASN A 27 -21.00 5.08 13.87
N GLY A 28 -21.63 4.50 12.84
CA GLY A 28 -22.37 5.26 11.82
C GLY A 28 -21.49 6.02 10.82
N ILE A 29 -20.22 5.68 10.72
CA ILE A 29 -19.27 6.32 9.78
C ILE A 29 -19.24 5.52 8.47
N GLU A 30 -19.66 6.15 7.38
CA GLU A 30 -19.60 5.55 6.04
C GLU A 30 -18.14 5.24 5.67
N THR A 31 -17.88 3.98 5.31
CA THR A 31 -16.51 3.49 5.12
C THR A 31 -16.36 2.73 3.83
N VAL A 32 -15.51 3.24 2.94
CA VAL A 32 -15.11 2.61 1.68
C VAL A 32 -13.75 1.93 1.86
N LEU A 33 -13.65 0.66 1.49
CA LEU A 33 -12.43 -0.15 1.55
C LEU A 33 -11.74 -0.22 0.19
N LYS A 34 -10.42 0.00 0.17
CA LYS A 34 -9.59 -0.04 -1.03
C LYS A 34 -8.33 -0.86 -0.77
N ASP A 35 -8.38 -2.14 -1.12
CA ASP A 35 -7.17 -2.96 -1.16
C ASP A 35 -6.42 -2.70 -2.47
N ILE A 36 -5.62 -1.62 -2.46
CA ILE A 36 -4.85 -1.22 -3.65
C ILE A 36 -3.75 -2.24 -3.95
N ASN A 37 -3.33 -3.04 -2.99
CA ASN A 37 -2.38 -4.10 -3.25
C ASN A 37 -2.92 -5.12 -4.27
N VAL A 38 -4.06 -5.72 -3.99
CA VAL A 38 -4.64 -6.69 -4.94
C VAL A 38 -5.17 -6.02 -6.21
N GLU A 39 -5.74 -4.81 -6.09
CA GLU A 39 -6.21 -4.04 -7.24
C GLU A 39 -5.06 -3.70 -8.20
N MET A 40 -3.86 -3.42 -7.69
CA MET A 40 -2.67 -3.18 -8.49
C MET A 40 -2.25 -4.42 -9.27
N PHE A 41 -2.13 -5.57 -8.63
CA PHE A 41 -1.76 -6.80 -9.35
C PHE A 41 -2.81 -7.20 -10.38
N ASP A 42 -4.11 -7.08 -10.02
CA ASP A 42 -5.16 -7.34 -11.01
C ASP A 42 -5.10 -6.38 -12.20
N HIS A 43 -4.77 -5.11 -11.95
CA HIS A 43 -4.59 -4.08 -12.97
C HIS A 43 -3.36 -4.31 -13.84
N PHE A 44 -2.23 -4.71 -13.26
CA PHE A 44 -1.00 -5.06 -14.00
C PHE A 44 -1.26 -6.11 -15.07
N PHE A 45 -2.12 -7.07 -14.79
CA PHE A 45 -2.48 -8.16 -15.68
C PHE A 45 -3.71 -7.85 -16.55
N THR A 46 -3.81 -6.59 -17.00
CA THR A 46 -4.81 -6.16 -17.99
C THR A 46 -4.14 -5.69 -19.27
N SER A 47 -4.83 -5.86 -20.41
CA SER A 47 -4.37 -5.33 -21.68
C SER A 47 -4.13 -3.82 -21.64
N GLY A 48 -5.02 -3.09 -20.95
CA GLY A 48 -4.91 -1.64 -20.81
C GLY A 48 -3.61 -1.19 -20.13
N PHE A 49 -3.23 -1.85 -19.03
CA PHE A 49 -1.99 -1.52 -18.32
C PHE A 49 -0.76 -1.94 -19.13
N LEU A 50 -0.77 -3.12 -19.74
CA LEU A 50 0.36 -3.59 -20.56
C LEU A 50 0.60 -2.71 -21.80
N LEU A 51 -0.45 -2.19 -22.42
CA LEU A 51 -0.34 -1.20 -23.50
C LEU A 51 0.21 0.15 -22.98
N PHE A 52 -0.19 0.58 -21.78
CA PHE A 52 0.39 1.75 -21.13
C PHE A 52 1.89 1.55 -20.89
N VAL A 53 2.32 0.40 -20.34
CA VAL A 53 3.75 0.05 -20.16
C VAL A 53 4.50 0.10 -21.50
N LYS A 54 3.95 -0.51 -22.56
CA LYS A 54 4.53 -0.44 -23.91
C LYS A 54 4.76 1.00 -24.38
N SER A 55 3.77 1.86 -24.20
CA SER A 55 3.87 3.26 -24.58
C SER A 55 4.96 4.00 -23.78
N LYS A 56 5.09 3.69 -22.49
CA LYS A 56 6.10 4.28 -21.60
C LYS A 56 7.52 3.80 -21.97
N ILE A 57 7.71 2.49 -22.27
CA ILE A 57 8.97 1.94 -22.80
C ILE A 57 9.37 2.69 -24.07
N GLN A 58 8.46 2.84 -25.02
CA GLN A 58 8.71 3.57 -26.27
C GLN A 58 9.10 5.04 -26.04
N ALA A 59 8.45 5.71 -25.09
CA ALA A 59 8.76 7.09 -24.73
C ALA A 59 10.17 7.23 -24.13
N ARG A 60 10.53 6.35 -23.17
CA ARG A 60 11.90 6.31 -22.60
C ARG A 60 12.96 6.04 -23.67
N LEU A 61 12.71 5.06 -24.53
CA LEU A 61 13.64 4.71 -25.62
C LEU A 61 13.84 5.86 -26.61
N ARG A 62 12.76 6.58 -26.98
CA ARG A 62 12.87 7.78 -27.81
C ARG A 62 13.72 8.87 -27.15
N ALA A 63 13.51 9.12 -25.86
CA ALA A 63 14.29 10.10 -25.11
C ALA A 63 15.79 9.76 -25.07
N LEU A 64 16.16 8.49 -24.84
CA LEU A 64 17.56 8.03 -24.85
C LEU A 64 18.19 8.16 -26.25
N ARG A 65 17.46 7.78 -27.31
CA ARG A 65 17.93 7.94 -28.72
C ARG A 65 18.12 9.41 -29.08
N GLN A 66 17.28 10.30 -28.60
CA GLN A 66 17.41 11.74 -28.83
C GLN A 66 18.64 12.31 -28.11
N ARG A 67 18.89 11.93 -26.87
CA ARG A 67 20.10 12.33 -26.14
C ARG A 67 21.36 11.85 -26.82
N GLU A 68 21.40 10.61 -27.31
CA GLU A 68 22.54 10.02 -28.01
C GLU A 68 22.94 10.79 -29.28
N GLN A 69 22.02 11.52 -29.93
CA GLN A 69 22.34 12.37 -31.09
C GLN A 69 23.15 13.61 -30.70
N GLY A 70 23.06 14.07 -29.45
CA GLY A 70 23.75 15.27 -28.96
C GLY A 70 24.90 14.99 -28.03
N GLU A 71 24.94 13.84 -27.37
CA GLU A 71 25.97 13.50 -26.38
C GLU A 71 26.19 11.97 -26.30
N ARG A 72 27.35 11.56 -25.80
CA ARG A 72 27.58 10.14 -25.51
C ARG A 72 26.76 9.73 -24.27
N LEU A 73 25.99 8.68 -24.39
CA LEU A 73 25.23 8.11 -23.25
C LEU A 73 26.19 7.58 -22.17
N SER A 74 25.79 7.68 -20.90
CA SER A 74 26.46 6.96 -19.82
C SER A 74 26.39 5.44 -20.05
N PRO A 75 27.27 4.62 -19.45
CA PRO A 75 27.18 3.18 -19.54
C PRO A 75 25.81 2.65 -19.10
N GLU A 76 25.24 3.20 -18.02
CA GLU A 76 23.93 2.83 -17.48
C GLU A 76 22.80 3.18 -18.46
N ASP A 77 22.85 4.37 -19.08
CA ASP A 77 21.85 4.78 -20.09
C ASP A 77 21.96 3.95 -21.38
N ALA A 78 23.18 3.52 -21.74
CA ALA A 78 23.40 2.66 -22.90
C ALA A 78 22.85 1.23 -22.65
N GLU A 79 23.06 0.67 -21.46
CA GLU A 79 22.49 -0.59 -21.04
C GLU A 79 20.96 -0.54 -20.99
N LEU A 80 20.40 0.50 -20.37
CA LEU A 80 18.96 0.74 -20.34
C LEU A 80 18.37 0.84 -21.75
N LYS A 81 19.04 1.58 -22.66
CA LYS A 81 18.60 1.70 -24.06
C LYS A 81 18.55 0.34 -24.76
N GLN A 82 19.56 -0.52 -24.55
CA GLN A 82 19.58 -1.86 -25.11
C GLN A 82 18.43 -2.69 -24.55
N MET A 83 18.26 -2.73 -23.24
CA MET A 83 17.17 -3.44 -22.56
C MET A 83 15.80 -2.99 -23.07
N LEU A 84 15.53 -1.68 -23.12
CA LEU A 84 14.26 -1.15 -23.65
C LEU A 84 14.05 -1.49 -25.12
N SER A 85 15.12 -1.58 -25.94
CA SER A 85 15.03 -1.96 -27.34
C SER A 85 14.63 -3.42 -27.51
N ASP A 86 15.19 -4.32 -26.69
CA ASP A 86 14.87 -5.74 -26.73
C ASP A 86 13.42 -5.99 -26.29
N TYR A 87 12.99 -5.35 -25.20
CA TYR A 87 11.63 -5.48 -24.70
C TYR A 87 10.57 -4.77 -25.55
N GLN A 88 10.94 -3.80 -26.39
CA GLN A 88 10.02 -3.21 -27.37
C GLN A 88 9.52 -4.25 -28.40
N LEU A 89 10.31 -5.30 -28.67
CA LEU A 89 10.03 -6.32 -29.66
C LEU A 89 9.19 -7.48 -29.14
N ILE A 90 8.89 -7.50 -27.84
CA ILE A 90 8.08 -8.57 -27.21
C ILE A 90 6.69 -8.64 -27.84
N ASP A 91 6.24 -9.86 -28.11
CA ASP A 91 4.85 -10.16 -28.49
C ASP A 91 3.91 -9.92 -27.30
N LEU A 92 3.38 -8.70 -27.23
CA LEU A 92 2.51 -8.28 -26.15
C LEU A 92 1.15 -8.99 -26.18
N ASP A 93 0.63 -9.34 -27.34
CA ASP A 93 -0.67 -10.03 -27.48
C ASP A 93 -0.59 -11.45 -26.91
N HIS A 94 0.56 -12.11 -27.10
CA HIS A 94 0.85 -13.39 -26.46
C HIS A 94 0.84 -13.25 -24.92
N HIS A 95 1.53 -12.23 -24.37
CA HIS A 95 1.58 -11.99 -22.92
C HIS A 95 0.19 -11.65 -22.34
N ILE A 96 -0.60 -10.83 -23.03
CA ILE A 96 -1.98 -10.50 -22.64
C ILE A 96 -2.84 -11.77 -22.55
N THR A 97 -2.76 -12.62 -23.55
CA THR A 97 -3.51 -13.90 -23.58
C THR A 97 -3.05 -14.83 -22.47
N LYS A 98 -1.73 -14.92 -22.25
CA LYS A 98 -1.10 -15.77 -21.26
C LYS A 98 -1.53 -15.37 -19.83
N VAL A 99 -1.49 -14.08 -19.48
CA VAL A 99 -1.91 -13.63 -18.14
C VAL A 99 -3.41 -13.73 -17.91
N ALA A 100 -4.24 -13.56 -18.96
CA ALA A 100 -5.68 -13.77 -18.84
C ALA A 100 -6.01 -15.23 -18.48
N ARG A 101 -5.30 -16.20 -19.08
CA ARG A 101 -5.40 -17.61 -18.71
C ARG A 101 -4.87 -17.87 -17.30
N ALA A 102 -3.72 -17.29 -16.93
CA ALA A 102 -3.14 -17.43 -15.61
C ALA A 102 -4.09 -16.93 -14.51
N LYS A 103 -4.77 -15.80 -14.70
CA LYS A 103 -5.80 -15.30 -13.78
C LYS A 103 -6.94 -16.30 -13.59
N LYS A 104 -7.40 -16.97 -14.66
CA LYS A 104 -8.45 -18.00 -14.56
C LYS A 104 -8.00 -19.22 -13.77
N ILE A 105 -6.76 -19.67 -14.00
CA ILE A 105 -6.20 -20.78 -13.24
C ILE A 105 -6.13 -20.45 -11.75
N MET A 106 -5.53 -19.31 -11.40
CA MET A 106 -5.35 -18.91 -10.00
C MET A 106 -6.66 -18.66 -9.24
N ARG A 107 -7.74 -18.31 -9.96
CA ARG A 107 -9.07 -18.03 -9.39
C ARG A 107 -10.08 -19.17 -9.59
N GLY A 108 -9.63 -20.31 -10.10
CA GLY A 108 -10.51 -21.43 -10.44
C GLY A 108 -10.00 -22.76 -9.92
N PRO A 109 -10.74 -23.85 -10.19
CA PRO A 109 -10.38 -25.18 -9.69
C PRO A 109 -9.04 -25.72 -10.22
N GLU A 110 -8.57 -25.21 -11.36
CA GLU A 110 -7.26 -25.58 -11.91
C GLU A 110 -6.07 -25.15 -11.03
N PHE A 111 -6.30 -24.26 -10.05
CA PHE A 111 -5.31 -23.85 -9.03
C PHE A 111 -4.75 -25.06 -8.26
N TYR A 112 -5.55 -26.08 -8.02
CA TYR A 112 -5.16 -27.28 -7.27
C TYR A 112 -4.34 -28.28 -8.11
N GLU A 113 -4.19 -28.03 -9.39
CA GLU A 113 -3.28 -28.78 -10.28
C GLU A 113 -1.93 -28.07 -10.29
N VAL A 114 -0.95 -28.65 -9.57
CA VAL A 114 0.37 -28.02 -9.31
C VAL A 114 1.02 -27.47 -10.58
N GLU A 115 1.07 -28.27 -11.65
CA GLU A 115 1.67 -27.88 -12.93
C GLU A 115 1.00 -26.65 -13.55
N LYS A 116 -0.33 -26.54 -13.43
CA LYS A 116 -1.08 -25.39 -13.93
C LYS A 116 -0.87 -24.14 -13.08
N ALA A 117 -0.84 -24.30 -11.74
CA ALA A 117 -0.55 -23.21 -10.82
C ALA A 117 0.87 -22.67 -11.03
N GLU A 118 1.87 -23.53 -11.17
CA GLU A 118 3.25 -23.14 -11.50
C GLU A 118 3.33 -22.42 -12.86
N TRP A 119 2.63 -22.92 -13.86
CA TRP A 119 2.55 -22.26 -15.16
C TRP A 119 1.96 -20.86 -15.05
N ALA A 120 0.90 -20.68 -14.26
CA ALA A 120 0.26 -19.39 -14.06
C ALA A 120 1.19 -18.39 -13.31
N LEU A 121 1.91 -18.86 -12.28
CA LEU A 121 2.89 -18.04 -11.56
C LEU A 121 4.05 -17.63 -12.47
N ASN A 122 4.52 -18.50 -13.35
CA ASN A 122 5.55 -18.19 -14.35
C ASN A 122 5.04 -17.14 -15.35
N ALA A 123 3.78 -17.26 -15.80
CA ALA A 123 3.18 -16.25 -16.68
C ALA A 123 3.10 -14.86 -16.02
N PHE A 124 2.76 -14.78 -14.73
CA PHE A 124 2.80 -13.53 -13.98
C PHE A 124 4.21 -12.97 -13.85
N ARG A 125 5.20 -13.84 -13.57
CA ARG A 125 6.61 -13.43 -13.44
C ARG A 125 7.11 -12.78 -14.72
N GLU A 126 6.90 -13.40 -15.88
CA GLU A 126 7.30 -12.86 -17.19
C GLU A 126 6.72 -11.47 -17.45
N VAL A 127 5.44 -11.28 -17.12
CA VAL A 127 4.79 -9.98 -17.31
C VAL A 127 5.31 -8.95 -16.29
N MET A 128 5.62 -9.35 -15.07
CA MET A 128 6.20 -8.42 -14.09
C MET A 128 7.63 -8.03 -14.46
N GLU A 129 8.41 -8.93 -15.08
CA GLU A 129 9.70 -8.58 -15.67
C GLU A 129 9.54 -7.51 -16.77
N TYR A 130 8.55 -7.69 -17.66
CA TYR A 130 8.21 -6.69 -18.68
C TYR A 130 7.85 -5.34 -18.07
N ILE A 131 7.05 -5.32 -16.99
CA ILE A 131 6.69 -4.11 -16.26
C ILE A 131 7.95 -3.51 -15.60
N SER A 132 8.78 -4.33 -14.97
CA SER A 132 10.01 -3.90 -14.28
C SER A 132 10.96 -3.14 -15.23
N VAL A 133 11.13 -3.62 -16.46
CA VAL A 133 11.95 -2.92 -17.45
C VAL A 133 11.47 -1.49 -17.71
N CYS A 134 10.15 -1.29 -17.70
CA CYS A 134 9.57 0.05 -17.83
C CYS A 134 9.98 0.99 -16.69
N TYR A 135 10.19 0.47 -15.48
CA TYR A 135 10.51 1.21 -14.26
C TYR A 135 11.96 0.98 -13.78
N PHE A 136 12.80 0.37 -14.61
CA PHE A 136 14.20 0.14 -14.26
C PHE A 136 14.88 1.41 -13.69
N PRO A 137 15.65 1.28 -12.60
CA PRO A 137 16.14 0.08 -11.95
C PRO A 137 15.23 -0.54 -10.87
N ALA A 138 13.98 -0.08 -10.70
CA ALA A 138 13.02 -0.77 -9.84
C ALA A 138 12.69 -2.17 -10.37
N SER A 139 12.47 -3.12 -9.45
CA SER A 139 12.09 -4.50 -9.77
C SER A 139 10.76 -4.85 -9.14
N ILE A 140 9.78 -5.28 -9.93
CA ILE A 140 8.42 -5.57 -9.46
C ILE A 140 8.23 -7.07 -9.35
N ASN A 141 7.84 -7.55 -8.17
CA ASN A 141 7.71 -8.96 -7.85
C ASN A 141 6.31 -9.29 -7.30
N PHE A 142 5.84 -10.50 -7.58
CA PHE A 142 4.54 -10.98 -7.09
C PHE A 142 4.57 -11.27 -5.57
N TYR A 143 5.71 -11.76 -5.08
CA TYR A 143 5.98 -11.97 -3.65
C TYR A 143 7.23 -11.17 -3.27
N PRO A 144 7.10 -9.91 -2.93
CA PRO A 144 8.25 -9.07 -2.62
C PRO A 144 8.89 -9.51 -1.30
N VAL A 145 10.17 -9.81 -1.35
CA VAL A 145 11.03 -10.02 -0.17
C VAL A 145 11.63 -8.68 0.28
N GLU A 146 11.91 -7.83 -0.69
CA GLU A 146 12.40 -6.47 -0.51
C GLU A 146 11.49 -5.49 -1.26
N SER A 147 11.55 -4.20 -0.90
CA SER A 147 10.77 -3.20 -1.62
C SER A 147 11.12 -3.18 -3.11
N ASN A 148 10.10 -3.15 -3.96
CA ASN A 148 10.25 -3.01 -5.41
C ASN A 148 10.99 -1.71 -5.79
N LEU A 149 10.96 -0.67 -4.94
CA LEU A 149 11.69 0.58 -5.10
C LEU A 149 13.07 0.54 -4.39
N ASN A 150 13.84 -0.51 -4.61
CA ASN A 150 15.14 -0.78 -3.98
C ASN A 150 16.22 0.29 -4.20
N VAL A 151 16.02 1.23 -5.12
CA VAL A 151 16.89 2.39 -5.34
C VAL A 151 16.70 3.48 -4.28
N TYR A 152 15.62 3.40 -3.51
CA TYR A 152 15.31 4.29 -2.40
C TYR A 152 15.38 3.54 -1.08
N ARG A 153 15.80 4.25 -0.05
CA ARG A 153 15.95 3.69 1.31
C ARG A 153 14.75 4.10 2.16
N PRO A 154 13.87 3.16 2.56
CA PRO A 154 12.65 3.50 3.29
C PRO A 154 12.91 4.10 4.69
N TRP A 155 14.13 3.99 5.21
CA TRP A 155 14.55 4.58 6.48
C TRP A 155 15.25 5.95 6.35
N VAL A 156 15.26 6.54 5.15
CA VAL A 156 15.84 7.87 4.88
C VAL A 156 14.73 8.83 4.47
N SER A 157 14.52 9.86 5.30
CA SER A 157 13.42 10.82 5.13
C SER A 157 13.46 11.57 3.79
N GLU A 158 14.66 11.91 3.32
CA GLU A 158 14.87 12.58 2.03
C GLU A 158 14.45 11.69 0.85
N ASP A 159 14.70 10.38 0.95
CA ASP A 159 14.29 9.41 -0.06
C ASP A 159 12.76 9.27 -0.07
N LEU A 160 12.13 9.24 1.11
CA LEU A 160 10.66 9.22 1.24
C LEU A 160 10.00 10.47 0.62
N LEU A 161 10.65 11.64 0.73
CA LEU A 161 10.14 12.88 0.13
C LEU A 161 10.37 12.99 -1.37
N LYS A 162 11.36 12.27 -1.92
CA LYS A 162 11.69 12.29 -3.35
C LYS A 162 10.92 11.26 -4.16
N VAL A 163 10.73 10.08 -3.59
CA VAL A 163 10.15 8.93 -4.32
C VAL A 163 8.79 9.20 -4.96
N PRO A 164 7.85 9.98 -4.37
CA PRO A 164 6.55 10.24 -5.00
C PRO A 164 6.66 10.93 -6.37
N TYR A 165 7.75 11.66 -6.61
CA TYR A 165 7.96 12.48 -7.81
C TYR A 165 8.79 11.77 -8.88
N ASP A 166 9.41 10.64 -8.58
CA ASP A 166 10.20 9.90 -9.56
C ASP A 166 9.31 9.09 -10.50
N LYS A 167 8.92 9.74 -11.60
CA LYS A 167 8.07 9.15 -12.64
C LYS A 167 8.75 8.03 -13.44
N GLN A 168 10.08 7.90 -13.36
CA GLN A 168 10.81 6.88 -14.10
C GLN A 168 10.83 5.54 -13.38
N VAL A 169 10.97 5.60 -12.06
CA VAL A 169 11.19 4.42 -11.20
C VAL A 169 9.94 4.04 -10.40
N ASN A 170 9.14 5.03 -10.00
CA ASN A 170 8.02 4.79 -9.09
C ASN A 170 6.74 4.35 -9.80
N VAL A 171 6.52 3.04 -9.87
CA VAL A 171 5.28 2.44 -10.39
C VAL A 171 4.06 2.83 -9.55
N TYR A 172 4.22 3.00 -8.22
CA TYR A 172 3.11 3.34 -7.32
C TYR A 172 2.55 4.74 -7.57
N ALA A 173 3.36 5.66 -8.11
CA ALA A 173 2.85 6.95 -8.53
C ALA A 173 1.86 6.84 -9.71
N ASP A 174 2.11 5.93 -10.66
CA ASP A 174 1.17 5.67 -11.76
C ASP A 174 -0.07 4.92 -11.26
N ILE A 175 0.09 3.94 -10.37
CA ILE A 175 -1.02 3.24 -9.72
C ILE A 175 -1.88 4.20 -8.89
N CYS A 176 -1.26 5.11 -8.12
CA CYS A 176 -2.00 6.13 -7.39
C CYS A 176 -2.91 6.93 -8.33
N ARG A 177 -2.36 7.45 -9.42
CA ARG A 177 -3.13 8.25 -10.40
C ARG A 177 -4.24 7.44 -11.09
N GLN A 178 -3.99 6.18 -11.40
CA GLN A 178 -4.91 5.34 -12.16
C GLN A 178 -6.01 4.71 -11.29
N LEU A 179 -5.74 4.38 -10.04
CA LEU A 179 -6.68 3.68 -9.16
C LEU A 179 -7.12 4.55 -7.98
N VAL A 180 -6.18 5.09 -7.20
CA VAL A 180 -6.49 5.78 -5.94
C VAL A 180 -7.20 7.11 -6.20
N LEU A 181 -6.60 8.01 -7.00
CA LEU A 181 -7.19 9.33 -7.25
C LEU A 181 -8.52 9.25 -8.00
N ARG A 182 -8.71 8.23 -8.85
CA ARG A 182 -10.01 7.98 -9.50
C ARG A 182 -11.07 7.55 -8.47
N SER A 183 -10.70 6.71 -7.52
CA SER A 183 -11.60 6.30 -6.43
C SER A 183 -11.96 7.48 -5.55
N ILE A 184 -11.00 8.32 -5.17
CA ILE A 184 -11.24 9.53 -4.37
C ILE A 184 -12.19 10.49 -5.11
N LYS A 185 -11.97 10.71 -6.42
CA LYS A 185 -12.86 11.55 -7.23
C LYS A 185 -14.31 11.05 -7.24
N LYS A 186 -14.50 9.73 -7.25
CA LYS A 186 -15.81 9.08 -7.26
C LYS A 186 -16.49 9.13 -5.90
N GLU A 187 -15.77 8.71 -4.86
CA GLU A 187 -16.32 8.48 -3.52
C GLU A 187 -16.31 9.75 -2.65
N LYS A 188 -15.45 10.74 -2.96
CA LYS A 188 -15.31 12.05 -2.28
C LYS A 188 -15.20 11.93 -0.75
N PRO A 189 -14.25 11.15 -0.23
CA PRO A 189 -14.09 10.98 1.20
C PRO A 189 -13.59 12.25 1.87
N ASP A 190 -14.04 12.54 3.08
CA ASP A 190 -13.48 13.61 3.93
C ASP A 190 -12.15 13.20 4.55
N VAL A 191 -12.00 11.90 4.83
CA VAL A 191 -10.82 11.31 5.48
C VAL A 191 -10.31 10.11 4.68
N VAL A 192 -9.00 10.05 4.47
CA VAL A 192 -8.30 8.89 3.91
C VAL A 192 -7.34 8.32 4.94
N GLY A 193 -7.57 7.09 5.38
CA GLY A 193 -6.67 6.33 6.24
C GLY A 193 -5.85 5.33 5.42
N ILE A 194 -4.52 5.37 5.54
CA ILE A 194 -3.61 4.45 4.83
C ILE A 194 -2.95 3.52 5.86
N SER A 195 -3.22 2.22 5.76
CA SER A 195 -2.69 1.20 6.68
C SER A 195 -1.38 0.60 6.16
N ILE A 196 -0.25 1.02 6.73
CA ILE A 196 1.11 0.57 6.36
C ILE A 196 1.57 -0.48 7.38
N GLY A 197 1.40 -1.76 7.04
CA GLY A 197 1.67 -2.88 7.95
C GLY A 197 3.12 -3.35 7.96
N THR A 198 3.85 -3.20 6.85
CA THR A 198 5.21 -3.72 6.68
C THR A 198 6.16 -2.65 6.13
N PRO A 199 7.49 -2.79 6.38
CA PRO A 199 8.48 -1.83 5.85
C PRO A 199 8.46 -1.68 4.33
N VAL A 200 8.21 -2.76 3.59
CA VAL A 200 8.16 -2.73 2.11
C VAL A 200 7.00 -1.88 1.59
N GLN A 201 5.91 -1.72 2.37
CA GLN A 201 4.77 -0.88 2.00
C GLN A 201 5.01 0.63 2.19
N LEU A 202 6.08 1.01 2.91
CA LEU A 202 6.29 2.41 3.32
C LEU A 202 6.41 3.34 2.10
N MET A 203 7.18 2.93 1.08
CA MET A 203 7.35 3.73 -0.15
C MET A 203 6.04 3.94 -0.91
N ALA A 204 5.24 2.88 -1.04
CA ALA A 204 3.92 2.97 -1.69
C ALA A 204 2.95 3.82 -0.87
N GLY A 205 2.89 3.61 0.44
CA GLY A 205 2.01 4.36 1.35
C GLY A 205 2.32 5.86 1.37
N ILE A 206 3.59 6.24 1.49
CA ILE A 206 4.05 7.64 1.43
C ILE A 206 3.79 8.25 0.05
N THR A 207 4.02 7.49 -1.04
CA THR A 207 3.69 7.95 -2.39
C THR A 207 2.19 8.27 -2.51
N PHE A 208 1.32 7.39 -2.01
CA PHE A 208 -0.13 7.62 -2.05
C PHE A 208 -0.53 8.82 -1.20
N ALA A 209 -0.05 8.91 0.04
CA ALA A 209 -0.33 10.03 0.92
C ALA A 209 0.05 11.37 0.28
N THR A 210 1.29 11.49 -0.23
CA THR A 210 1.79 12.70 -0.89
C THR A 210 0.92 13.11 -2.07
N LEU A 211 0.65 12.17 -3.00
CA LEU A 211 -0.10 12.48 -4.21
C LEU A 211 -1.59 12.76 -3.94
N ILE A 212 -2.16 12.20 -2.87
CA ILE A 212 -3.52 12.52 -2.42
C ILE A 212 -3.54 13.95 -1.89
N LYS A 213 -2.61 14.33 -1.00
CA LYS A 213 -2.53 15.69 -0.46
C LYS A 213 -2.32 16.75 -1.54
N GLU A 214 -1.52 16.46 -2.57
CA GLU A 214 -1.34 17.37 -3.71
C GLU A 214 -2.61 17.54 -4.55
N ALA A 215 -3.32 16.44 -4.82
CA ALA A 215 -4.51 16.47 -5.68
C ALA A 215 -5.77 16.96 -4.96
N TYR A 216 -5.85 16.72 -3.65
CA TYR A 216 -7.00 16.99 -2.79
C TYR A 216 -6.53 17.52 -1.42
N PRO A 217 -6.05 18.77 -1.32
CA PRO A 217 -5.46 19.31 -0.09
C PRO A 217 -6.43 19.36 1.09
N ASP A 218 -7.73 19.45 0.84
CA ASP A 218 -8.78 19.53 1.86
C ASP A 218 -9.10 18.16 2.50
N ILE A 219 -8.72 17.05 1.87
CA ILE A 219 -8.89 15.72 2.46
C ILE A 219 -7.89 15.54 3.60
N HIS A 220 -8.39 15.14 4.77
CA HIS A 220 -7.52 14.75 5.87
C HIS A 220 -6.92 13.36 5.60
N VAL A 221 -5.60 13.29 5.44
CA VAL A 221 -4.87 12.05 5.24
C VAL A 221 -4.22 11.63 6.54
N THR A 222 -4.59 10.45 7.04
CA THR A 222 -3.94 9.83 8.20
C THR A 222 -3.25 8.53 7.82
N VAL A 223 -2.07 8.28 8.38
CA VAL A 223 -1.32 7.03 8.18
C VAL A 223 -1.27 6.24 9.48
N GLY A 224 -1.33 4.93 9.39
CA GLY A 224 -1.26 4.04 10.55
C GLY A 224 -0.72 2.67 10.19
N GLY A 225 -0.75 1.76 11.16
CA GLY A 225 -0.28 0.39 11.02
C GLY A 225 1.05 0.13 11.75
N ASN A 226 1.50 -1.13 11.70
CA ASN A 226 2.62 -1.58 12.54
C ASN A 226 3.92 -0.81 12.28
N VAL A 227 4.28 -0.56 11.01
CA VAL A 227 5.50 0.19 10.66
C VAL A 227 5.43 1.64 11.14
N ILE A 228 4.29 2.27 11.00
CA ILE A 228 4.07 3.65 11.47
C ILE A 228 4.24 3.73 12.99
N THR A 229 3.68 2.76 13.72
CA THR A 229 3.86 2.65 15.17
C THR A 229 5.34 2.51 15.56
N ARG A 230 6.11 1.69 14.86
CA ARG A 230 7.55 1.51 15.12
C ARG A 230 8.39 2.75 14.82
N LEU A 231 7.97 3.54 13.84
CA LEU A 231 8.65 4.75 13.41
C LEU A 231 8.07 6.03 14.03
N LYS A 232 7.14 5.92 14.99
CA LYS A 232 6.42 7.05 15.57
C LYS A 232 7.33 8.14 16.15
N ASP A 233 8.36 7.74 16.88
CA ASP A 233 9.29 8.68 17.54
C ASP A 233 10.19 9.38 16.50
N GLU A 234 10.49 8.72 15.39
CA GLU A 234 11.27 9.32 14.30
C GLU A 234 10.39 10.30 13.50
N PHE A 235 9.17 9.92 13.14
CA PHE A 235 8.27 10.84 12.46
C PHE A 235 7.89 12.05 13.32
N ALA A 236 7.75 11.90 14.64
CA ALA A 236 7.48 13.02 15.53
C ALA A 236 8.58 14.10 15.52
N LYS A 237 9.81 13.74 15.12
CA LYS A 237 10.94 14.68 14.90
C LYS A 237 10.95 15.32 13.52
N LEU A 238 10.01 14.96 12.64
CA LEU A 238 9.95 15.38 11.23
C LEU A 238 8.66 16.18 10.94
N PRO A 239 8.45 17.37 11.58
CA PRO A 239 7.19 18.13 11.46
C PRO A 239 6.85 18.54 10.03
N HIS A 240 7.82 18.51 9.10
CA HIS A 240 7.63 18.85 7.70
C HIS A 240 6.92 17.74 6.89
N PHE A 241 6.75 16.54 7.43
CA PHE A 241 5.88 15.52 6.84
C PHE A 241 4.41 15.86 7.06
N PHE A 242 4.07 16.46 8.22
CA PHE A 242 2.71 16.77 8.62
C PHE A 242 2.17 18.00 7.87
N GLY A 243 1.02 17.84 7.22
CA GLY A 243 0.41 18.81 6.31
C GLY A 243 0.94 18.78 4.89
N LYS A 244 2.11 18.16 4.65
CA LYS A 244 2.68 18.01 3.30
C LYS A 244 2.50 16.62 2.71
N VAL A 245 2.76 15.57 3.50
CA VAL A 245 2.65 14.16 3.10
C VAL A 245 1.36 13.57 3.64
N PHE A 246 1.11 13.75 4.92
CA PHE A 246 -0.11 13.38 5.63
C PHE A 246 -0.40 14.40 6.73
N ASP A 247 -1.60 14.39 7.30
CA ASP A 247 -2.00 15.37 8.33
C ASP A 247 -1.79 14.81 9.74
N SER A 248 -1.97 13.51 9.92
CA SER A 248 -1.80 12.85 11.21
C SER A 248 -1.33 11.40 11.08
N MET A 249 -0.90 10.84 12.19
CA MET A 249 -0.55 9.43 12.33
C MET A 249 -1.36 8.80 13.45
N ILE A 250 -1.88 7.59 13.23
CA ILE A 250 -2.47 6.75 14.27
C ILE A 250 -1.49 5.63 14.59
N THR A 251 -1.08 5.55 15.83
CA THR A 251 -0.14 4.55 16.33
C THR A 251 -0.88 3.44 17.08
N TYR A 252 -0.24 2.28 17.21
CA TYR A 252 -0.77 1.10 17.89
C TYR A 252 -2.10 0.60 17.32
N GLU A 253 -3.21 0.82 18.00
CA GLU A 253 -4.53 0.30 17.65
C GLU A 253 -5.42 1.44 17.16
N GLY A 254 -5.98 1.25 15.97
CA GLY A 254 -6.63 2.32 15.23
C GLY A 254 -8.15 2.32 15.28
N GLU A 255 -8.79 1.32 15.87
CA GLU A 255 -10.23 1.11 15.76
C GLU A 255 -11.01 2.31 16.32
N HIS A 256 -10.92 2.59 17.62
CA HIS A 256 -11.58 3.77 18.19
C HIS A 256 -10.84 5.07 17.88
N ALA A 257 -9.50 5.03 17.71
CA ALA A 257 -8.74 6.22 17.37
C ALA A 257 -9.21 6.87 16.06
N LEU A 258 -9.57 6.07 15.04
CA LEU A 258 -10.17 6.57 13.80
C LEU A 258 -11.58 7.15 14.00
N VAL A 259 -12.41 6.54 14.83
CA VAL A 259 -13.72 7.10 15.19
C VAL A 259 -13.55 8.47 15.82
N TRP A 260 -12.68 8.57 16.84
CA TRP A 260 -12.41 9.83 17.54
C TRP A 260 -11.77 10.89 16.64
N LEU A 261 -10.93 10.49 15.68
CA LEU A 261 -10.39 11.41 14.68
C LEU A 261 -11.51 11.99 13.81
N VAL A 262 -12.44 11.17 13.31
CA VAL A 262 -13.59 11.63 12.52
C VAL A 262 -14.49 12.56 13.36
N GLU A 263 -14.71 12.23 14.63
CA GLU A 263 -15.42 13.11 15.56
C GLU A 263 -14.72 14.46 15.74
N ALA A 264 -13.39 14.47 15.88
CA ALA A 264 -12.61 15.67 16.03
C ALA A 264 -12.68 16.57 14.78
N LEU A 265 -12.53 15.97 13.59
CA LEU A 265 -12.64 16.68 12.32
C LEU A 265 -14.06 17.20 12.05
N SER A 266 -15.08 16.59 12.65
CA SER A 266 -16.47 17.08 12.60
C SER A 266 -16.82 18.08 13.72
N GLY A 267 -15.85 18.47 14.56
CA GLY A 267 -16.04 19.43 15.65
C GLY A 267 -16.70 18.88 16.91
N LYS A 268 -16.89 17.56 17.01
CA LYS A 268 -17.49 16.90 18.21
C LYS A 268 -16.49 16.62 19.32
N ARG A 269 -15.20 16.68 19.02
CA ARG A 269 -14.08 16.37 19.91
C ARG A 269 -12.89 17.29 19.58
N LYS A 270 -11.94 17.46 20.48
CA LYS A 270 -10.65 18.10 20.18
C LYS A 270 -9.64 17.05 19.70
N LEU A 271 -8.72 17.43 18.80
CA LEU A 271 -7.63 16.55 18.38
C LEU A 271 -6.77 16.06 19.55
N SER A 272 -6.59 16.90 20.59
CA SER A 272 -5.87 16.53 21.81
C SER A 272 -6.54 15.44 22.64
N GLU A 273 -7.80 15.11 22.38
CA GLU A 273 -8.57 14.06 23.05
C GLU A 273 -8.62 12.75 22.25
N VAL A 274 -7.97 12.72 21.09
CA VAL A 274 -7.89 11.51 20.23
C VAL A 274 -6.67 10.70 20.66
N SER A 275 -6.86 9.66 21.46
CA SER A 275 -5.77 8.77 21.86
C SER A 275 -5.11 8.11 20.65
N ASN A 276 -3.85 7.70 20.78
CA ASN A 276 -3.02 7.10 19.74
C ASN A 276 -2.72 8.05 18.56
N LEU A 277 -3.08 9.32 18.61
CA LEU A 277 -2.87 10.30 17.54
C LEU A 277 -1.56 11.06 17.70
N ILE A 278 -0.83 11.21 16.60
CA ILE A 278 0.28 12.17 16.47
C ILE A 278 -0.12 13.15 15.35
N TYR A 279 -0.07 14.44 15.63
CA TYR A 279 -0.44 15.49 14.70
C TYR A 279 0.37 16.76 14.93
N LYS A 280 0.31 17.67 13.97
CA LYS A 280 0.87 19.02 14.08
C LYS A 280 -0.28 20.02 14.14
N ASP A 281 -0.23 20.95 15.12
CA ASP A 281 -1.21 22.02 15.23
C ASP A 281 -0.98 23.16 14.20
N GLU A 282 -1.86 24.15 14.21
CA GLU A 282 -1.78 25.31 13.31
C GLU A 282 -0.57 26.20 13.60
N GLU A 283 -0.09 26.21 14.85
CA GLU A 283 1.10 26.92 15.28
C GLU A 283 2.40 26.20 14.88
N GLY A 284 2.29 24.94 14.38
CA GLY A 284 3.42 24.12 13.96
C GLY A 284 3.99 23.22 15.04
N ASN A 285 3.38 23.14 16.24
CA ASN A 285 3.82 22.28 17.30
C ASN A 285 3.39 20.83 17.08
N MET A 286 4.26 19.90 17.41
CA MET A 286 3.97 18.48 17.37
C MET A 286 3.31 18.01 18.67
N HIS A 287 2.23 17.26 18.53
CA HIS A 287 1.49 16.64 19.63
C HIS A 287 1.53 15.12 19.49
N VAL A 288 1.85 14.46 20.59
CA VAL A 288 1.80 13.00 20.76
C VAL A 288 0.82 12.73 21.88
N ASN A 289 -0.36 12.26 21.55
CA ASN A 289 -1.42 12.02 22.52
C ASN A 289 -1.22 10.71 23.29
N ASP A 290 -1.96 10.57 24.40
CA ASP A 290 -1.93 9.38 25.24
C ASP A 290 -2.27 8.11 24.47
N THR A 291 -1.67 7.00 24.89
CA THR A 291 -1.93 5.69 24.30
C THR A 291 -3.21 5.08 24.87
N TYR A 292 -4.08 4.62 23.97
CA TYR A 292 -5.26 3.82 24.32
C TYR A 292 -5.10 2.39 23.79
N GLN A 293 -5.52 1.44 24.59
CA GLN A 293 -5.48 0.02 24.28
C GLN A 293 -6.91 -0.54 24.13
N GLU A 294 -7.18 -1.16 23.01
CA GLU A 294 -8.49 -1.75 22.70
C GLU A 294 -8.82 -2.93 23.63
N ASN A 295 -10.05 -3.00 24.09
CA ASN A 295 -10.58 -4.24 24.66
C ASN A 295 -10.94 -5.21 23.52
N VAL A 296 -10.10 -6.18 23.25
CA VAL A 296 -10.29 -7.11 22.12
C VAL A 296 -11.56 -7.94 22.21
N THR A 297 -12.14 -8.10 23.43
CA THR A 297 -13.39 -8.84 23.65
C THR A 297 -14.64 -8.00 23.33
N GLU A 298 -14.51 -6.69 23.19
CA GLU A 298 -15.59 -5.77 22.84
C GLU A 298 -15.59 -5.38 21.37
N LEU A 299 -14.47 -5.63 20.68
CA LEU A 299 -14.37 -5.33 19.26
C LEU A 299 -15.32 -6.20 18.43
N PRO A 300 -16.07 -5.61 17.48
CA PRO A 300 -16.93 -6.39 16.58
C PRO A 300 -16.10 -7.33 15.71
N PRO A 301 -16.71 -8.38 15.14
CA PRO A 301 -16.10 -9.16 14.08
C PRO A 301 -15.70 -8.27 12.92
N PRO A 302 -14.57 -8.58 12.23
CA PRO A 302 -14.14 -7.80 11.06
C PRO A 302 -15.23 -7.77 9.97
N ASP A 303 -15.45 -6.60 9.39
CA ASP A 303 -16.44 -6.39 8.33
C ASP A 303 -15.75 -6.34 6.97
N PHE A 304 -15.95 -7.39 6.19
CA PHE A 304 -15.36 -7.57 4.86
C PHE A 304 -16.21 -7.01 3.71
N ASP A 305 -17.33 -6.35 3.99
CA ASP A 305 -18.17 -5.76 2.95
C ASP A 305 -17.40 -4.67 2.19
N GLY A 306 -17.46 -4.76 0.85
CA GLY A 306 -16.70 -3.86 -0.03
C GLY A 306 -15.27 -4.30 -0.32
N MET A 307 -14.80 -5.43 0.21
CA MET A 307 -13.53 -6.00 -0.23
C MET A 307 -13.65 -6.58 -1.65
N PRO A 308 -12.63 -6.38 -2.51
CA PRO A 308 -12.67 -6.81 -3.92
C PRO A 308 -12.34 -8.30 -4.07
N TRP A 309 -13.23 -9.17 -3.57
CA TRP A 309 -13.02 -10.63 -3.50
C TRP A 309 -12.65 -11.26 -4.83
N GLU A 310 -13.22 -10.78 -5.93
CA GLU A 310 -12.98 -11.27 -7.29
C GLU A 310 -11.58 -10.96 -7.83
N LYS A 311 -10.82 -10.10 -7.14
CA LYS A 311 -9.47 -9.71 -7.57
C LYS A 311 -8.37 -10.51 -6.91
N TYR A 312 -8.64 -11.17 -5.78
CA TYR A 312 -7.64 -12.04 -5.15
C TYR A 312 -7.28 -13.23 -6.03
N PHE A 313 -6.00 -13.61 -6.00
CA PHE A 313 -5.47 -14.75 -6.74
C PHE A 313 -5.59 -16.02 -5.89
N SER A 314 -6.82 -16.37 -5.60
CA SER A 314 -7.21 -17.55 -4.84
C SER A 314 -8.53 -18.08 -5.39
N PRO A 315 -8.72 -19.41 -5.52
CA PRO A 315 -9.99 -20.00 -5.96
C PRO A 315 -11.10 -19.84 -4.91
N GLU A 316 -10.72 -19.61 -3.65
CA GLU A 316 -11.64 -19.49 -2.52
C GLU A 316 -11.43 -18.18 -1.78
N LYS A 317 -12.45 -17.72 -1.07
CA LYS A 317 -12.36 -16.56 -0.18
C LYS A 317 -11.58 -16.95 1.08
N LEU A 318 -10.34 -16.47 1.18
CA LEU A 318 -9.52 -16.66 2.37
C LEU A 318 -9.81 -15.52 3.35
N VAL A 319 -10.51 -15.82 4.44
CA VAL A 319 -10.87 -14.84 5.47
C VAL A 319 -9.85 -14.88 6.60
N PRO A 320 -9.01 -13.85 6.76
CA PRO A 320 -8.08 -13.79 7.88
C PRO A 320 -8.82 -13.54 9.20
N TYR A 321 -8.33 -14.16 10.26
CA TYR A 321 -8.85 -14.00 11.61
C TYR A 321 -7.73 -13.82 12.63
N LEU A 322 -7.93 -12.93 13.61
CA LEU A 322 -7.00 -12.68 14.69
C LEU A 322 -7.68 -12.92 16.05
N GLY A 323 -7.36 -14.04 16.68
CA GLY A 323 -7.89 -14.43 17.99
C GLY A 323 -7.20 -13.78 19.18
N THR A 324 -5.97 -13.25 18.96
CA THR A 324 -5.15 -12.66 20.04
C THR A 324 -4.38 -11.45 19.55
N ARG A 325 -4.05 -10.52 20.47
CA ARG A 325 -3.11 -9.42 20.25
C ARG A 325 -2.01 -9.44 21.31
N GLY A 326 -0.81 -9.04 20.90
CA GLY A 326 0.38 -9.12 21.75
C GLY A 326 0.99 -10.51 21.79
N CYS A 327 1.96 -10.69 22.65
CA CYS A 327 2.70 -11.95 22.81
C CYS A 327 2.74 -12.37 24.28
N TYR A 328 2.23 -13.58 24.59
CA TYR A 328 2.25 -14.10 25.96
C TYR A 328 3.66 -14.36 26.50
N TRP A 329 4.66 -14.55 25.61
CA TRP A 329 6.04 -14.77 26.01
C TRP A 329 6.82 -13.46 26.19
N GLY A 330 6.86 -12.59 25.18
CA GLY A 330 7.43 -11.24 25.20
C GLY A 330 8.93 -11.10 25.54
N LYS A 331 9.70 -12.22 25.60
CA LYS A 331 11.08 -12.25 26.11
C LYS A 331 12.14 -12.64 25.07
N CYS A 332 11.77 -12.74 23.81
CA CYS A 332 12.73 -13.11 22.76
C CYS A 332 13.66 -11.94 22.45
N THR A 333 14.97 -12.14 22.57
CA THR A 333 15.99 -11.09 22.42
C THR A 333 16.14 -10.56 20.99
N PHE A 334 15.67 -11.32 20.00
CA PHE A 334 15.68 -10.95 18.58
C PHE A 334 14.34 -10.37 18.09
N CYS A 335 13.31 -10.40 18.94
CA CYS A 335 11.95 -10.05 18.52
C CYS A 335 11.60 -8.63 18.96
N ASP A 336 11.22 -7.82 18.01
CA ASP A 336 10.75 -6.44 18.22
C ASP A 336 9.22 -6.34 18.30
N HIS A 337 8.52 -7.46 18.49
CA HIS A 337 7.06 -7.52 18.52
C HIS A 337 6.45 -6.51 19.52
N GLY A 338 7.05 -6.36 20.70
CA GLY A 338 6.64 -5.37 21.70
C GLY A 338 6.76 -3.91 21.26
N ALA A 339 7.63 -3.60 20.29
CA ALA A 339 7.77 -2.24 19.77
C ALA A 339 6.59 -1.78 18.89
N GLY A 340 5.87 -2.74 18.30
CA GLY A 340 4.72 -2.45 17.43
C GLY A 340 3.35 -2.66 18.07
N TYR A 341 3.32 -3.11 19.34
CA TYR A 341 2.10 -3.40 20.10
C TYR A 341 2.18 -2.84 21.50
N ILE A 342 1.02 -2.59 22.10
CA ILE A 342 0.92 -2.32 23.54
C ILE A 342 1.24 -3.62 24.27
N ASP A 343 2.11 -3.55 25.27
CA ASP A 343 2.81 -4.69 25.88
C ASP A 343 1.92 -5.54 26.81
N GLN A 344 0.84 -6.09 26.26
CA GLN A 344 -0.01 -7.05 26.94
C GLN A 344 -0.56 -8.10 25.98
N PHE A 345 -0.53 -9.37 26.39
CA PHE A 345 -1.24 -10.44 25.68
C PHE A 345 -2.73 -10.37 26.00
N ARG A 346 -3.55 -10.27 24.95
CA ARG A 346 -5.01 -10.22 25.05
C ARG A 346 -5.62 -11.23 24.06
N ALA A 347 -6.62 -11.97 24.50
CA ALA A 347 -7.29 -12.96 23.70
C ALA A 347 -8.80 -12.70 23.63
N LYS A 348 -9.41 -12.98 22.49
CA LYS A 348 -10.87 -13.08 22.37
C LYS A 348 -11.37 -14.31 23.10
N HIS A 349 -12.61 -14.29 23.55
CA HIS A 349 -13.27 -15.50 24.06
C HIS A 349 -13.56 -16.45 22.90
N ALA A 350 -13.54 -17.78 23.20
CA ALA A 350 -13.76 -18.79 22.16
C ALA A 350 -15.17 -18.73 21.50
N GLU A 351 -16.09 -18.05 22.15
CA GLU A 351 -17.47 -17.87 21.69
C GLU A 351 -17.65 -16.63 20.76
N GLN A 352 -16.61 -15.83 20.60
CA GLN A 352 -16.56 -14.67 19.72
C GLN A 352 -15.90 -15.02 18.37
#